data_31ea56a6b609d35c90bf8d675855a81e
#
_entry.id   31ea56a6b609d35c90bf8d675855a81e
#
_cell.length_a   1.000
_cell.length_b   1.000
_cell.length_c   1.000
_cell.angle_alpha   90.00
_cell.angle_beta   90.00
_cell.angle_gamma   90.00
#
_symmetry.space_group_name_H-M   'P 1'
#
loop_
_entity.id
_entity.type
_entity.pdbx_description
1 polymer ?
#
loop_
_entity_poly.entity_id
_entity_poly.type
_entity_poly.pdbx_seq_one_letter_code
_entity_poly.pdbx_strand_id
1 'polypeptide(L)'
;MATKKIALRALDLMTTSDVAKELGVTIRSVQLWVEQGVLEGWKTPGGHRRITRASFNRIAMVQAVHTSAPSDSSRLKVVVVEDDAEMLMLYRLTIDSWGLPIDVVLINNACEGLVSISQNTPDLLITDLIMPEIDGFAMLKVLRASQDFTPMAIVVVTAMTPQEIVDKGGLPKNIRMYGKTPVPFWEMRELMQGLIDKKRPAN
;
A
#
# COMPACT_ATOMS: atom_id res chain seq x y z
N MET A 1 12.19 5.78 -40.30
CA MET A 1 12.09 6.67 -39.10
C MET A 1 10.78 7.48 -39.00
N ALA A 2 10.01 7.64 -40.05
CA ALA A 2 8.76 8.42 -40.06
C ALA A 2 7.56 7.71 -39.39
N THR A 3 7.47 6.42 -39.51
CA THR A 3 6.30 5.63 -39.02
C THR A 3 6.15 5.63 -37.47
N LYS A 4 7.27 5.68 -36.73
CA LYS A 4 7.26 5.73 -35.26
C LYS A 4 6.82 7.08 -34.69
N LYS A 5 6.96 8.15 -35.48
CA LYS A 5 6.59 9.53 -35.10
C LYS A 5 5.08 9.79 -35.27
N ILE A 6 4.42 9.05 -36.18
CA ILE A 6 2.98 9.16 -36.44
C ILE A 6 2.18 8.42 -35.38
N ALA A 7 2.64 7.25 -34.91
CA ALA A 7 1.98 6.50 -33.83
C ALA A 7 1.98 7.25 -32.48
N LEU A 8 3.01 8.05 -32.21
CA LEU A 8 3.12 8.87 -30.98
C LEU A 8 2.15 10.08 -30.94
N ARG A 9 1.67 10.56 -32.09
CA ARG A 9 0.71 11.67 -32.16
C ARG A 9 -0.74 11.26 -31.87
N ALA A 10 -1.02 9.96 -31.92
CA ALA A 10 -2.35 9.41 -31.61
C ALA A 10 -2.52 8.95 -30.15
N LEU A 11 -1.43 8.98 -29.35
CA LEU A 11 -1.49 8.63 -27.92
C LEU A 11 -1.84 9.90 -27.13
N ASP A 12 -2.96 9.84 -26.43
CA ASP A 12 -3.31 10.84 -25.42
C ASP A 12 -2.33 10.72 -24.24
N LEU A 13 -1.46 11.73 -24.10
CA LEU A 13 -0.33 11.70 -23.20
C LEU A 13 -0.46 12.74 -22.12
N MET A 14 -0.10 12.35 -20.92
CA MET A 14 -0.03 13.19 -19.73
C MET A 14 1.43 13.45 -19.33
N THR A 15 1.65 14.57 -18.65
CA THR A 15 2.93 14.83 -17.96
C THR A 15 2.88 14.21 -16.54
N THR A 16 4.06 14.04 -15.92
CA THR A 16 4.13 13.63 -14.51
C THR A 16 3.41 14.60 -13.58
N SER A 17 3.39 15.89 -13.92
CA SER A 17 2.69 16.91 -13.14
C SER A 17 1.17 16.77 -13.23
N ASP A 18 0.64 16.48 -14.44
CA ASP A 18 -0.79 16.29 -14.63
C ASP A 18 -1.29 15.07 -13.86
N VAL A 19 -0.56 13.95 -13.99
CA VAL A 19 -0.88 12.71 -13.25
C VAL A 19 -0.80 12.93 -11.75
N ALA A 20 0.24 13.60 -11.25
CA ALA A 20 0.41 13.89 -9.84
C ALA A 20 -0.76 14.72 -9.28
N LYS A 21 -1.19 15.74 -10.02
CA LYS A 21 -2.32 16.59 -9.66
C LYS A 21 -3.65 15.81 -9.65
N GLU A 22 -3.91 15.01 -10.69
CA GLU A 22 -5.17 14.28 -10.80
C GLU A 22 -5.28 13.14 -9.77
N LEU A 23 -4.17 12.50 -9.39
CA LEU A 23 -4.15 11.41 -8.40
C LEU A 23 -3.94 11.91 -6.95
N GLY A 24 -3.65 13.20 -6.75
CA GLY A 24 -3.36 13.75 -5.41
C GLY A 24 -2.05 13.24 -4.79
N VAL A 25 -1.08 12.88 -5.61
CA VAL A 25 0.22 12.33 -5.19
C VAL A 25 1.38 13.26 -5.56
N THR A 26 2.61 12.96 -5.10
CA THR A 26 3.79 13.75 -5.47
C THR A 26 4.26 13.46 -6.91
N ILE A 27 4.91 14.44 -7.55
CA ILE A 27 5.56 14.22 -8.86
C ILE A 27 6.61 13.11 -8.76
N ARG A 28 7.31 13.01 -7.63
CA ARG A 28 8.32 11.97 -7.37
C ARG A 28 7.70 10.58 -7.36
N SER A 29 6.55 10.41 -6.73
CA SER A 29 5.81 9.13 -6.75
C SER A 29 5.45 8.72 -8.18
N VAL A 30 4.92 9.67 -8.99
CA VAL A 30 4.59 9.40 -10.40
C VAL A 30 5.84 9.03 -11.21
N GLN A 31 6.97 9.68 -10.97
CA GLN A 31 8.23 9.35 -11.63
C GLN A 31 8.69 7.93 -11.31
N LEU A 32 8.61 7.55 -10.03
CA LEU A 32 8.94 6.21 -9.56
C LEU A 32 8.02 5.16 -10.22
N TRP A 33 6.72 5.42 -10.27
CA TRP A 33 5.75 4.53 -10.92
C TRP A 33 6.01 4.30 -12.41
N VAL A 34 6.49 5.34 -13.12
CA VAL A 34 6.94 5.16 -14.51
C VAL A 34 8.22 4.34 -14.59
N GLU A 35 9.16 4.54 -13.67
CA GLU A 35 10.43 3.79 -13.61
C GLU A 35 10.22 2.32 -13.28
N GLN A 36 9.25 2.03 -12.41
CA GLN A 36 8.87 0.67 -12.01
C GLN A 36 7.85 -0.01 -12.95
N GLY A 37 7.40 0.70 -14.01
CA GLY A 37 6.46 0.15 -14.97
C GLY A 37 5.01 0.06 -14.50
N VAL A 38 4.68 0.60 -13.33
CA VAL A 38 3.30 0.73 -12.82
C VAL A 38 2.48 1.64 -13.71
N LEU A 39 3.08 2.75 -14.17
CA LEU A 39 2.55 3.63 -15.21
C LEU A 39 3.32 3.42 -16.50
N GLU A 40 2.59 3.14 -17.59
CA GLU A 40 3.18 3.09 -18.92
C GLU A 40 3.59 4.49 -19.37
N GLY A 41 4.88 4.68 -19.52
CA GLY A 41 5.44 5.95 -19.93
C GLY A 41 6.87 5.80 -20.42
N TRP A 42 7.39 6.87 -20.96
CA TRP A 42 8.80 6.91 -21.40
C TRP A 42 9.41 8.29 -21.18
N LYS A 43 10.71 8.33 -21.14
CA LYS A 43 11.49 9.56 -21.04
C LYS A 43 11.80 10.11 -22.43
N THR A 44 11.47 11.37 -22.68
CA THR A 44 11.83 12.05 -23.93
C THR A 44 13.33 12.35 -23.96
N PRO A 45 13.92 12.65 -25.13
CA PRO A 45 15.31 13.08 -25.21
C PRO A 45 15.65 14.31 -24.35
N GLY A 46 14.67 15.19 -24.10
CA GLY A 46 14.81 16.34 -23.20
C GLY A 46 14.60 16.00 -21.71
N GLY A 47 14.56 14.73 -21.33
CA GLY A 47 14.45 14.29 -19.94
C GLY A 47 13.03 14.28 -19.36
N HIS A 48 12.03 14.76 -20.07
CA HIS A 48 10.64 14.78 -19.60
C HIS A 48 9.97 13.41 -19.77
N ARG A 49 9.20 12.96 -18.75
CA ARG A 49 8.41 11.73 -18.85
C ARG A 49 7.05 12.02 -19.48
N ARG A 50 6.59 11.09 -20.33
CA ARG A 50 5.25 11.09 -20.91
C ARG A 50 4.56 9.79 -20.54
N ILE A 51 3.34 9.89 -20.08
CA ILE A 51 2.54 8.80 -19.52
C ILE A 51 1.31 8.63 -20.41
N THR A 52 0.93 7.39 -20.73
CA THR A 52 -0.27 7.13 -21.51
C THR A 52 -1.51 7.37 -20.65
N ARG A 53 -2.51 8.07 -21.19
CA ARG A 53 -3.79 8.26 -20.48
C ARG A 53 -4.50 6.94 -20.19
N ALA A 54 -4.32 5.95 -21.04
CA ALA A 54 -4.86 4.61 -20.81
C ALA A 54 -4.30 3.97 -19.53
N SER A 55 -2.97 4.10 -19.28
CA SER A 55 -2.33 3.62 -18.08
C SER A 55 -2.77 4.42 -16.85
N PHE A 56 -2.86 5.74 -16.97
CA PHE A 56 -3.40 6.60 -15.93
C PHE A 56 -4.84 6.20 -15.55
N ASN A 57 -5.73 6.01 -16.54
CA ASN A 57 -7.12 5.67 -16.28
C ASN A 57 -7.26 4.32 -15.54
N ARG A 58 -6.40 3.33 -15.84
CA ARG A 58 -6.38 2.06 -15.08
C ARG A 58 -6.13 2.30 -13.60
N ILE A 59 -5.14 3.13 -13.25
CA ILE A 59 -4.81 3.44 -11.87
C ILE A 59 -5.88 4.32 -11.21
N ALA A 60 -6.38 5.32 -11.92
CA ALA A 60 -7.46 6.18 -11.42
C ALA A 60 -8.75 5.40 -11.14
N MET A 61 -9.08 4.39 -11.97
CA MET A 61 -10.20 3.49 -11.70
C MET A 61 -10.00 2.67 -10.43
N VAL A 62 -8.80 2.16 -10.18
CA VAL A 62 -8.48 1.43 -8.95
C VAL A 62 -8.64 2.35 -7.72
N GLN A 63 -8.16 3.59 -7.79
CA GLN A 63 -8.37 4.58 -6.72
C GLN A 63 -9.85 4.97 -6.57
N ALA A 64 -10.59 5.19 -7.67
CA ALA A 64 -12.00 5.56 -7.64
C ALA A 64 -12.88 4.46 -7.01
N VAL A 65 -12.57 3.20 -7.22
CA VAL A 65 -13.25 2.07 -6.57
C VAL A 65 -13.01 2.10 -5.04
N HIS A 66 -11.85 2.58 -4.59
CA HIS A 66 -11.55 2.69 -3.16
C HIS A 66 -12.11 3.96 -2.49
N THR A 67 -12.37 5.02 -3.26
CA THR A 67 -12.91 6.29 -2.74
C THR A 67 -14.44 6.40 -2.84
N SER A 68 -15.09 5.62 -3.66
CA SER A 68 -16.54 5.74 -3.96
C SER A 68 -17.43 4.65 -3.36
N ALA A 69 -16.88 3.63 -2.73
CA ALA A 69 -17.70 2.74 -1.92
C ALA A 69 -18.09 3.50 -0.64
N PRO A 70 -19.40 3.64 -0.31
CA PRO A 70 -19.79 4.02 1.04
C PRO A 70 -19.04 3.06 1.97
N SER A 71 -18.39 3.58 3.00
CA SER A 71 -17.64 2.76 3.95
C SER A 71 -18.65 1.84 4.65
N ASP A 72 -18.87 0.68 4.03
CA ASP A 72 -19.65 -0.37 4.65
C ASP A 72 -18.88 -0.79 5.90
N SER A 73 -19.42 -0.41 7.05
CA SER A 73 -18.80 -0.70 8.35
C SER A 73 -18.61 -2.20 8.59
N SER A 74 -19.23 -3.04 7.76
CA SER A 74 -19.09 -4.50 7.81
C SER A 74 -17.81 -5.02 7.15
N ARG A 75 -17.17 -4.23 6.28
CA ARG A 75 -15.93 -4.63 5.61
C ARG A 75 -14.71 -4.40 6.50
N LEU A 76 -13.76 -5.32 6.45
CA LEU A 76 -12.50 -5.20 7.17
C LEU A 76 -11.58 -4.20 6.49
N LYS A 77 -11.20 -3.14 7.18
CA LYS A 77 -10.26 -2.13 6.68
C LYS A 77 -8.83 -2.58 6.99
N VAL A 78 -8.03 -2.79 5.95
CA VAL A 78 -6.63 -3.23 6.06
C VAL A 78 -5.73 -2.19 5.40
N VAL A 79 -4.69 -1.77 6.10
CA VAL A 79 -3.58 -0.98 5.55
C VAL A 79 -2.35 -1.85 5.49
N VAL A 80 -1.68 -1.89 4.35
CA VAL A 80 -0.38 -2.54 4.15
C VAL A 80 0.66 -1.48 3.87
N VAL A 81 1.72 -1.42 4.67
CA VAL A 81 2.86 -0.50 4.51
C VAL A 81 4.11 -1.31 4.20
N GLU A 82 4.62 -1.17 3.00
CA GLU A 82 5.72 -1.97 2.45
C GLU A 82 6.41 -1.17 1.34
N ASP A 83 7.71 -0.99 1.39
CA ASP A 83 8.44 -0.21 0.38
C ASP A 83 8.71 -0.97 -0.92
N ASP A 84 8.65 -2.30 -0.88
CA ASP A 84 8.80 -3.15 -2.05
C ASP A 84 7.48 -3.21 -2.86
N ALA A 85 7.52 -2.64 -4.07
CA ALA A 85 6.35 -2.60 -4.96
C ALA A 85 5.88 -3.99 -5.42
N GLU A 86 6.79 -4.96 -5.55
CA GLU A 86 6.45 -6.34 -5.92
C GLU A 86 5.70 -7.02 -4.77
N MET A 87 6.16 -6.78 -3.54
CA MET A 87 5.47 -7.28 -2.35
C MET A 87 4.08 -6.65 -2.18
N LEU A 88 3.95 -5.33 -2.40
CA LEU A 88 2.62 -4.67 -2.39
C LEU A 88 1.68 -5.29 -3.41
N MET A 89 2.17 -5.55 -4.63
CA MET A 89 1.37 -6.21 -5.66
C MET A 89 0.98 -7.63 -5.26
N LEU A 90 1.90 -8.38 -4.65
CA LEU A 90 1.64 -9.73 -4.14
C LEU A 90 0.55 -9.72 -3.05
N TYR A 91 0.61 -8.77 -2.11
CA TYR A 91 -0.46 -8.57 -1.13
C TYR A 91 -1.80 -8.31 -1.79
N ARG A 92 -1.85 -7.38 -2.76
CA ARG A 92 -3.08 -7.06 -3.50
C ARG A 92 -3.69 -8.29 -4.13
N LEU A 93 -2.93 -8.98 -4.98
CA LEU A 93 -3.42 -10.14 -5.73
C LEU A 93 -3.86 -11.27 -4.81
N THR A 94 -3.12 -11.49 -3.72
CA THR A 94 -3.42 -12.55 -2.78
C THR A 94 -4.68 -12.24 -1.97
N ILE A 95 -4.79 -11.05 -1.41
CA ILE A 95 -5.96 -10.65 -0.61
C ILE A 95 -7.23 -10.63 -1.48
N ASP A 96 -7.15 -10.08 -2.69
CA ASP A 96 -8.29 -10.03 -3.63
C ASP A 96 -8.74 -11.45 -4.02
N SER A 97 -7.81 -12.41 -4.15
CA SER A 97 -8.13 -13.81 -4.49
C SER A 97 -8.97 -14.54 -3.43
N TRP A 98 -8.97 -14.08 -2.19
CA TRP A 98 -9.72 -14.70 -1.11
C TRP A 98 -11.22 -14.47 -1.17
N GLY A 99 -11.68 -13.45 -1.90
CA GLY A 99 -13.10 -13.09 -2.00
C GLY A 99 -13.72 -12.66 -0.67
N LEU A 100 -12.91 -12.25 0.30
CA LEU A 100 -13.38 -11.77 1.61
C LEU A 100 -13.82 -10.30 1.53
N PRO A 101 -14.74 -9.85 2.40
CA PRO A 101 -15.16 -8.45 2.47
C PRO A 101 -14.06 -7.58 3.10
N ILE A 102 -12.99 -7.33 2.39
CA ILE A 102 -11.82 -6.57 2.81
C ILE A 102 -11.67 -5.33 1.93
N ASP A 103 -11.38 -4.20 2.54
CA ASP A 103 -10.94 -2.97 1.89
C ASP A 103 -9.47 -2.79 2.22
N VAL A 104 -8.60 -3.03 1.22
CA VAL A 104 -7.15 -2.93 1.41
C VAL A 104 -6.59 -1.67 0.79
N VAL A 105 -5.82 -0.92 1.56
CA VAL A 105 -5.03 0.24 1.13
C VAL A 105 -3.56 -0.16 1.17
N LEU A 106 -2.85 0.03 0.05
CA LEU A 106 -1.43 -0.28 -0.08
C LEU A 106 -0.62 1.01 -0.09
N ILE A 107 0.41 1.09 0.73
CA ILE A 107 1.23 2.28 0.96
C ILE A 107 2.69 1.88 0.91
N ASN A 108 3.50 2.66 0.20
CA ASN A 108 4.89 2.31 -0.08
C ASN A 108 5.92 2.99 0.84
N ASN A 109 5.48 3.69 1.87
CA ASN A 109 6.37 4.30 2.86
C ASN A 109 5.68 4.53 4.21
N ALA A 110 6.47 4.54 5.28
CA ALA A 110 5.95 4.66 6.65
C ALA A 110 5.32 6.04 6.94
N CYS A 111 5.81 7.12 6.33
CA CYS A 111 5.28 8.46 6.57
C CYS A 111 3.85 8.60 6.04
N GLU A 112 3.62 8.16 4.81
CA GLU A 112 2.29 8.12 4.20
C GLU A 112 1.37 7.15 4.96
N GLY A 113 1.92 6.03 5.44
CA GLY A 113 1.24 5.07 6.31
C GLY A 113 0.70 5.74 7.57
N LEU A 114 1.52 6.49 8.30
CA LEU A 114 1.10 7.24 9.49
C LEU A 114 0.00 8.25 9.19
N VAL A 115 0.11 9.01 8.10
CA VAL A 115 -0.92 9.97 7.67
C VAL A 115 -2.23 9.26 7.36
N SER A 116 -2.20 8.20 6.56
CA SER A 116 -3.38 7.42 6.20
C SER A 116 -4.08 6.83 7.42
N ILE A 117 -3.33 6.22 8.34
CA ILE A 117 -3.85 5.64 9.58
C ILE A 117 -4.46 6.71 10.49
N SER A 118 -3.87 7.90 10.56
CA SER A 118 -4.40 9.00 11.39
C SER A 118 -5.70 9.59 10.85
N GLN A 119 -5.90 9.55 9.54
CA GLN A 119 -7.13 10.02 8.89
C GLN A 119 -8.27 9.00 8.97
N ASN A 120 -7.93 7.72 8.81
CA ASN A 120 -8.87 6.62 8.80
C ASN A 120 -8.25 5.40 9.48
N THR A 121 -8.43 5.27 10.79
CA THR A 121 -7.90 4.14 11.55
C THR A 121 -8.40 2.80 10.96
N PRO A 122 -7.49 1.92 10.49
CA PRO A 122 -7.87 0.62 9.98
C PRO A 122 -8.17 -0.38 11.12
N ASP A 123 -8.78 -1.50 10.77
CA ASP A 123 -8.95 -2.64 11.69
C ASP A 123 -7.64 -3.44 11.82
N LEU A 124 -6.84 -3.47 10.74
CA LEU A 124 -5.57 -4.19 10.67
C LEU A 124 -4.52 -3.38 9.92
N LEU A 125 -3.35 -3.23 10.53
CA LEU A 125 -2.13 -2.77 9.89
C LEU A 125 -1.20 -3.97 9.63
N ILE A 126 -0.70 -4.10 8.41
CA ILE A 126 0.41 -4.97 8.04
C ILE A 126 1.58 -4.09 7.65
N THR A 127 2.76 -4.30 8.24
CA THR A 127 3.92 -3.43 7.96
C THR A 127 5.22 -4.20 7.96
N ASP A 128 6.18 -3.79 7.11
CA ASP A 128 7.58 -4.14 7.31
C ASP A 128 8.22 -3.25 8.38
N LEU A 129 9.36 -3.70 8.89
CA LEU A 129 10.23 -2.94 9.81
C LEU A 129 11.36 -2.23 9.08
N ILE A 130 11.80 -2.77 7.94
CA ILE A 130 12.94 -2.26 7.18
C ILE A 130 12.41 -1.47 5.99
N MET A 131 12.31 -0.17 6.15
CA MET A 131 11.90 0.75 5.11
C MET A 131 12.82 1.97 5.07
N PRO A 132 13.05 2.59 3.89
CA PRO A 132 13.79 3.84 3.78
C PRO A 132 13.11 4.98 4.55
N GLU A 133 13.88 5.97 4.98
CA GLU A 133 13.48 7.24 5.60
C GLU A 133 12.94 7.12 7.03
N ILE A 134 11.86 6.41 7.26
CA ILE A 134 11.30 6.18 8.60
C ILE A 134 11.35 4.68 8.90
N ASP A 135 12.09 4.33 9.95
CA ASP A 135 12.15 3.00 10.50
C ASP A 135 10.76 2.55 10.98
N GLY A 136 10.33 1.36 10.55
CA GLY A 136 9.06 0.76 10.99
C GLY A 136 8.93 0.66 12.50
N PHE A 137 10.03 0.51 13.24
CA PHE A 137 10.00 0.58 14.71
C PHE A 137 9.55 1.94 15.23
N ALA A 138 10.01 3.03 14.62
CA ALA A 138 9.59 4.38 14.99
C ALA A 138 8.10 4.57 14.71
N MET A 139 7.61 4.10 13.56
CA MET A 139 6.19 4.11 13.23
C MET A 139 5.36 3.33 14.26
N LEU A 140 5.77 2.13 14.62
CA LEU A 140 5.05 1.30 15.61
C LEU A 140 5.03 1.95 17.01
N LYS A 141 6.12 2.60 17.42
CA LYS A 141 6.17 3.35 18.68
C LYS A 141 5.19 4.51 18.70
N VAL A 142 5.10 5.29 17.61
CA VAL A 142 4.15 6.39 17.47
C VAL A 142 2.71 5.86 17.56
N LEU A 143 2.39 4.81 16.82
CA LEU A 143 1.04 4.22 16.83
C LEU A 143 0.65 3.67 18.21
N ARG A 144 1.56 3.02 18.93
CA ARG A 144 1.25 2.45 20.26
C ARG A 144 1.30 3.48 21.39
N ALA A 145 1.87 4.66 21.16
CA ALA A 145 1.83 5.77 22.11
C ALA A 145 0.44 6.47 22.14
N SER A 146 -0.35 6.35 21.08
CA SER A 146 -1.70 6.92 21.00
C SER A 146 -2.76 5.89 21.37
N GLN A 147 -3.70 6.30 22.25
CA GLN A 147 -4.85 5.46 22.62
C GLN A 147 -5.82 5.25 21.45
N ASP A 148 -5.86 6.16 20.49
CA ASP A 148 -6.76 6.11 19.32
C ASP A 148 -6.51 4.88 18.45
N PHE A 149 -5.27 4.35 18.45
CA PHE A 149 -4.88 3.20 17.64
C PHE A 149 -4.83 1.88 18.44
N THR A 150 -5.20 1.90 19.72
CA THR A 150 -5.20 0.70 20.58
C THR A 150 -6.07 -0.44 20.04
N PRO A 151 -7.26 -0.20 19.46
CA PRO A 151 -8.12 -1.26 18.92
C PRO A 151 -7.56 -1.90 17.64
N MET A 152 -6.68 -1.21 16.94
CA MET A 152 -6.11 -1.67 15.66
C MET A 152 -5.20 -2.89 15.89
N ALA A 153 -5.47 -3.99 15.17
CA ALA A 153 -4.55 -5.11 15.12
C ALA A 153 -3.31 -4.72 14.31
N ILE A 154 -2.12 -5.17 14.74
CA ILE A 154 -0.87 -4.94 14.02
C ILE A 154 -0.19 -6.27 13.75
N VAL A 155 0.22 -6.45 12.51
CA VAL A 155 1.05 -7.55 12.02
C VAL A 155 2.31 -6.97 11.41
N VAL A 156 3.45 -7.45 11.85
CA VAL A 156 4.75 -7.18 11.24
C VAL A 156 5.12 -8.33 10.32
N VAL A 157 5.51 -8.03 9.09
CA VAL A 157 6.06 -9.00 8.15
C VAL A 157 7.43 -8.51 7.71
N THR A 158 8.49 -9.18 8.15
CA THR A 158 9.85 -8.68 7.99
C THR A 158 10.85 -9.79 7.67
N ALA A 159 11.96 -9.42 7.03
CA ALA A 159 13.10 -10.31 6.82
C ALA A 159 14.01 -10.40 8.07
N MET A 160 13.79 -9.55 9.08
CA MET A 160 14.59 -9.56 10.31
C MET A 160 14.34 -10.82 11.13
N THR A 161 15.42 -11.32 11.73
CA THR A 161 15.36 -12.38 12.73
C THR A 161 14.81 -11.87 14.07
N PRO A 162 14.25 -12.74 14.92
CA PRO A 162 13.82 -12.35 16.27
C PRO A 162 14.93 -11.70 17.09
N GLN A 163 16.19 -12.15 16.95
CA GLN A 163 17.33 -11.59 17.67
C GLN A 163 17.62 -10.15 17.25
N GLU A 164 17.65 -9.86 15.95
CA GLU A 164 17.85 -8.51 15.42
C GLU A 164 16.76 -7.53 15.90
N ILE A 165 15.53 -8.02 16.04
CA ILE A 165 14.43 -7.23 16.58
C ILE A 165 14.65 -6.92 18.07
N VAL A 166 15.09 -7.90 18.86
CA VAL A 166 15.40 -7.72 20.29
C VAL A 166 16.55 -6.71 20.45
N ASP A 167 17.60 -6.81 19.63
CA ASP A 167 18.76 -5.92 19.66
C ASP A 167 18.37 -4.46 19.33
N LYS A 168 17.31 -4.26 18.54
CA LYS A 168 16.71 -2.93 18.24
C LYS A 168 15.69 -2.45 19.29
N GLY A 169 15.55 -3.15 20.41
CA GLY A 169 14.66 -2.78 21.51
C GLY A 169 13.30 -3.47 21.50
N GLY A 170 13.12 -4.48 20.66
CA GLY A 170 11.90 -5.32 20.61
C GLY A 170 10.69 -4.62 19.99
N LEU A 171 9.62 -5.40 19.83
CA LEU A 171 8.32 -4.89 19.37
C LEU A 171 7.43 -4.51 20.56
N PRO A 172 6.55 -3.52 20.42
CA PRO A 172 5.49 -3.28 21.40
C PRO A 172 4.64 -4.54 21.65
N LYS A 173 3.99 -4.60 22.82
CA LYS A 173 3.12 -5.73 23.18
C LYS A 173 1.96 -5.89 22.18
N ASN A 174 1.49 -7.12 22.01
CA ASN A 174 0.34 -7.49 21.18
C ASN A 174 0.54 -7.23 19.67
N ILE A 175 1.78 -7.30 19.18
CA ILE A 175 2.10 -7.32 17.76
C ILE A 175 2.44 -8.75 17.35
N ARG A 176 1.78 -9.24 16.29
CA ARG A 176 2.15 -10.50 15.65
C ARG A 176 3.28 -10.25 14.67
N MET A 177 4.19 -11.20 14.58
CA MET A 177 5.31 -11.12 13.66
C MET A 177 5.36 -12.36 12.78
N TYR A 178 5.62 -12.13 11.49
CA TYR A 178 5.85 -13.16 10.49
C TYR A 178 7.11 -12.86 9.69
N GLY A 179 7.74 -13.92 9.19
CA GLY A 179 8.86 -13.79 8.25
C GLY A 179 8.38 -13.47 6.83
N LYS A 180 9.22 -12.78 6.06
CA LYS A 180 8.96 -12.51 4.63
C LYS A 180 9.23 -13.71 3.71
N THR A 181 9.95 -14.74 4.17
CA THR A 181 10.41 -15.84 3.30
C THR A 181 10.09 -17.19 3.89
N PRO A 182 8.97 -17.81 3.48
CA PRO A 182 7.85 -17.24 2.74
C PRO A 182 6.89 -16.45 3.63
N VAL A 183 6.14 -15.50 3.04
CA VAL A 183 5.05 -14.83 3.76
C VAL A 183 3.94 -15.85 4.03
N PRO A 184 3.48 -16.05 5.28
CA PRO A 184 2.46 -17.05 5.61
C PRO A 184 1.06 -16.52 5.32
N PHE A 185 0.71 -16.36 4.05
CA PHE A 185 -0.58 -15.80 3.63
C PHE A 185 -1.80 -16.57 4.15
N TRP A 186 -1.67 -17.86 4.41
CA TRP A 186 -2.75 -18.67 4.97
C TRP A 186 -3.08 -18.25 6.42
N GLU A 187 -2.06 -17.97 7.25
CA GLU A 187 -2.25 -17.47 8.62
C GLU A 187 -2.84 -16.06 8.61
N MET A 188 -2.40 -15.24 7.67
CA MET A 188 -2.95 -13.89 7.50
C MET A 188 -4.42 -13.93 7.07
N ARG A 189 -4.80 -14.87 6.20
CA ARG A 189 -6.19 -15.07 5.81
C ARG A 189 -7.05 -15.48 6.99
N GLU A 190 -6.60 -16.44 7.83
CA GLU A 190 -7.31 -16.85 9.05
C GLU A 190 -7.45 -15.70 10.04
N LEU A 191 -6.38 -14.89 10.23
CA LEU A 191 -6.44 -13.71 11.08
C LEU A 191 -7.51 -12.72 10.60
N MET A 192 -7.50 -12.40 9.31
CA MET A 192 -8.46 -11.47 8.71
C MET A 192 -9.90 -12.00 8.80
N GLN A 193 -10.10 -13.30 8.55
CA GLN A 193 -11.40 -13.94 8.73
C GLN A 193 -11.89 -13.79 10.18
N GLY A 194 -11.04 -14.04 11.16
CA GLY A 194 -11.39 -13.88 12.58
C GLY A 194 -11.70 -12.43 12.98
N LEU A 195 -11.07 -11.44 12.31
CA LEU A 195 -11.41 -10.02 12.53
C LEU A 195 -12.75 -9.66 11.87
N ILE A 196 -13.05 -10.20 10.69
CA ILE A 196 -14.33 -10.02 10.00
C ILE A 196 -15.47 -10.59 10.86
N ASP A 197 -15.29 -11.79 11.40
CA ASP A 197 -16.31 -12.46 12.21
C ASP A 197 -16.62 -11.68 13.50
N LYS A 198 -15.60 -11.08 14.12
CA LYS A 198 -15.78 -10.20 15.30
C LYS A 198 -16.48 -8.88 14.97
N LYS A 199 -16.38 -8.41 13.73
CA LYS A 199 -16.97 -7.15 13.27
C LYS A 199 -18.45 -7.31 12.90
N ARG A 200 -18.88 -8.53 12.59
CA ARG A 200 -20.29 -8.82 12.34
C ARG A 200 -21.07 -8.71 13.65
N PRO A 201 -22.15 -7.89 13.71
CA PRO A 201 -23.00 -7.87 14.89
C PRO A 201 -23.53 -9.29 15.15
N ALA A 202 -23.49 -9.69 16.41
CA ALA A 202 -24.16 -10.93 16.84
C ALA A 202 -25.65 -10.80 16.48
N ASN A 203 -26.13 -11.71 15.65
CA ASN A 203 -27.55 -11.83 15.32
C ASN A 203 -28.35 -12.24 16.55
#